data_5f8c87e0166faafeb6de129a01fedd4e
#
_entry.id   5f8c87e0166faafeb6de129a01fedd4e
#
_cell.length_a   1.000
_cell.length_b   1.000
_cell.length_c   1.000
_cell.angle_alpha   90.00
_cell.angle_beta   90.00
_cell.angle_gamma   90.00
#
_symmetry.space_group_name_H-M   'P 1'
#
loop_
_entity.id
_entity.type
_entity.pdbx_description
1 polymer ?
#
loop_
_entity_poly.entity_id
_entity_poly.type
_entity_poly.pdbx_seq_one_letter_code
_entity_poly.pdbx_strand_id
1 'polypeptide(L)'
;RPRITYRPQMIKKFKLLYKSIVIIFYAVVLKTILIFSSSNAFETNAKSALVIDDLTDTVLLSKNELEKIPPASMSKLMTLYMIFEALRDQRLNLTDMIKVSKAASSKGGSKMFLNEGQLVNIEDIIRGIIIHSGNDACIAIAEALSGTEREFAREMTLKGVQLGLKNSVFTNSTGWPDNNHYMTASDLVYLAKLIIHDFPEYYNYFSEESFTWNNISQRNRNPLLDKGFGADGLKTGHTEAAGFGLVGSAKRGNRRVTFVISGLSSKKARASEAEKLLAWA
;
A
#
# COMPACT_ATOMS: atom_id res chain seq x y z
N ARG A 1 35.04 -50.75 61.76
CA ARG A 1 34.36 -49.85 60.83
C ARG A 1 34.20 -50.59 59.51
N PRO A 2 32.99 -50.83 58.99
CA PRO A 2 32.79 -51.54 57.73
C PRO A 2 33.15 -50.60 56.56
N ARG A 3 33.98 -51.07 55.59
CA ARG A 3 34.29 -50.42 54.36
C ARG A 3 33.13 -50.71 53.40
N ILE A 4 32.40 -49.64 53.00
CA ILE A 4 31.37 -49.71 51.97
C ILE A 4 32.09 -49.81 50.61
N THR A 5 32.15 -51.04 50.06
CA THR A 5 32.66 -51.26 48.70
C THR A 5 31.52 -51.01 47.71
N TYR A 6 31.50 -49.85 47.03
CA TYR A 6 30.60 -49.60 45.94
C TYR A 6 30.89 -50.53 44.74
N ARG A 7 29.92 -51.36 44.35
CA ARG A 7 30.08 -52.34 43.24
C ARG A 7 30.28 -51.56 41.91
N PRO A 8 31.36 -51.83 41.14
CA PRO A 8 31.66 -51.14 39.86
C PRO A 8 30.57 -51.27 38.84
N GLN A 9 29.68 -52.25 38.94
CA GLN A 9 28.51 -52.40 38.06
C GLN A 9 27.44 -51.32 38.22
N MET A 10 27.25 -50.75 39.41
CA MET A 10 26.30 -49.66 39.65
C MET A 10 26.77 -48.37 38.96
N ILE A 11 28.04 -48.06 38.99
CA ILE A 11 28.64 -46.89 38.36
C ILE A 11 28.51 -46.96 36.82
N LYS A 12 28.69 -48.16 36.24
CA LYS A 12 28.48 -48.38 34.80
C LYS A 12 27.02 -48.18 34.40
N LYS A 13 26.06 -48.69 35.17
CA LYS A 13 24.61 -48.46 34.91
C LYS A 13 24.23 -46.99 35.01
N PHE A 14 24.71 -46.25 35.99
CA PHE A 14 24.50 -44.82 36.17
C PHE A 14 25.08 -44.01 34.99
N LYS A 15 26.30 -44.32 34.55
CA LYS A 15 26.90 -43.65 33.37
C LYS A 15 26.12 -43.92 32.07
N LEU A 16 25.58 -45.13 31.91
CA LEU A 16 24.77 -45.49 30.73
C LEU A 16 23.42 -44.76 30.74
N LEU A 17 22.76 -44.73 31.91
CA LEU A 17 21.51 -44.01 32.11
C LEU A 17 21.65 -42.49 31.87
N TYR A 18 22.72 -41.88 32.40
CA TYR A 18 23.03 -40.47 32.17
C TYR A 18 23.26 -40.14 30.69
N LYS A 19 24.04 -41.00 29.97
CA LYS A 19 24.22 -40.82 28.52
C LYS A 19 22.89 -40.90 27.75
N SER A 20 22.01 -41.84 28.11
CA SER A 20 20.70 -41.98 27.46
C SER A 20 19.80 -40.75 27.72
N ILE A 21 19.80 -40.21 28.94
CA ILE A 21 19.04 -38.99 29.29
C ILE A 21 19.56 -37.78 28.52
N VAL A 22 20.88 -37.63 28.40
CA VAL A 22 21.49 -36.54 27.64
C VAL A 22 21.13 -36.62 26.14
N ILE A 23 21.19 -37.84 25.57
CA ILE A 23 20.81 -38.06 24.15
C ILE A 23 19.33 -37.73 23.90
N ILE A 24 18.45 -38.18 24.82
CA ILE A 24 17.00 -37.87 24.73
C ILE A 24 16.76 -36.37 24.86
N PHE A 25 17.43 -35.70 25.78
CA PHE A 25 17.33 -34.25 25.94
C PHE A 25 17.76 -33.50 24.68
N TYR A 26 18.91 -33.85 24.08
CA TYR A 26 19.34 -33.25 22.81
C TYR A 26 18.41 -33.58 21.65
N ALA A 27 17.84 -34.78 21.59
CA ALA A 27 16.85 -35.13 20.55
C ALA A 27 15.55 -34.36 20.70
N VAL A 28 15.08 -34.09 21.92
CA VAL A 28 13.90 -33.28 22.20
C VAL A 28 14.18 -31.80 21.87
N VAL A 29 15.33 -31.26 22.27
CA VAL A 29 15.73 -29.89 21.94
C VAL A 29 15.85 -29.70 20.41
N LEU A 30 16.46 -30.67 19.71
CA LEU A 30 16.59 -30.62 18.25
C LEU A 30 15.23 -30.70 17.56
N LYS A 31 14.29 -31.53 18.05
CA LYS A 31 12.91 -31.58 17.53
C LYS A 31 12.15 -30.28 17.80
N THR A 32 12.29 -29.65 18.97
CA THR A 32 11.65 -28.37 19.25
C THR A 32 12.20 -27.25 18.35
N ILE A 33 13.51 -27.23 18.08
CA ILE A 33 14.12 -26.27 17.14
C ILE A 33 13.60 -26.47 15.72
N LEU A 34 13.41 -27.71 15.27
CA LEU A 34 12.88 -28.04 13.93
C LEU A 34 11.38 -27.68 13.75
N ILE A 35 10.60 -27.70 14.84
CA ILE A 35 9.17 -27.32 14.81
C ILE A 35 9.00 -25.80 14.65
N PHE A 36 9.94 -24.98 15.12
CA PHE A 36 9.90 -23.52 14.98
C PHE A 36 10.35 -23.00 13.60
N SER A 37 10.80 -23.88 12.69
CA SER A 37 11.41 -23.46 11.40
C SER A 37 10.48 -23.50 10.19
N SER A 38 9.18 -23.75 10.33
CA SER A 38 8.24 -23.69 9.22
C SER A 38 7.30 -22.48 9.34
N SER A 39 7.86 -21.27 9.37
CA SER A 39 7.06 -20.15 8.90
C SER A 39 6.97 -20.30 7.38
N ASN A 40 5.81 -20.71 6.87
CA ASN A 40 5.56 -20.67 5.42
C ASN A 40 5.71 -19.20 5.00
N ALA A 41 6.84 -18.86 4.38
CA ALA A 41 7.03 -17.56 3.77
C ALA A 41 5.94 -17.38 2.72
N PHE A 42 5.25 -16.26 2.76
CA PHE A 42 4.25 -15.95 1.74
C PHE A 42 4.96 -15.69 0.40
N GLU A 43 4.61 -16.48 -0.61
CA GLU A 43 5.08 -16.28 -1.98
C GLU A 43 4.03 -15.49 -2.76
N THR A 44 4.46 -14.39 -3.36
CA THR A 44 3.57 -13.54 -4.16
C THR A 44 3.82 -13.69 -5.67
N ASN A 45 2.72 -13.71 -6.44
CA ASN A 45 2.73 -13.65 -7.91
C ASN A 45 2.93 -12.21 -8.44
N ALA A 46 2.95 -11.20 -7.58
CA ALA A 46 3.26 -9.83 -7.98
C ALA A 46 4.70 -9.74 -8.52
N LYS A 47 4.94 -8.87 -9.50
CA LYS A 47 6.29 -8.59 -9.99
C LYS A 47 7.09 -7.80 -8.96
N SER A 48 6.43 -6.86 -8.28
CA SER A 48 6.99 -6.06 -7.20
C SER A 48 6.00 -6.01 -6.04
N ALA A 49 6.49 -6.20 -4.81
CA ALA A 49 5.67 -6.18 -3.61
C ALA A 49 6.47 -5.71 -2.39
N LEU A 50 5.79 -5.05 -1.47
CA LEU A 50 6.30 -4.72 -0.13
C LEU A 50 5.15 -4.76 0.85
N VAL A 51 5.35 -5.38 2.01
CA VAL A 51 4.38 -5.46 3.11
C VAL A 51 5.07 -5.07 4.39
N ILE A 52 4.53 -4.09 5.10
CA ILE A 52 5.08 -3.57 6.36
C ILE A 52 4.02 -3.66 7.46
N ASP A 53 4.43 -4.12 8.62
CA ASP A 53 3.71 -3.94 9.88
C ASP A 53 4.00 -2.52 10.40
N ASP A 54 2.99 -1.64 10.37
CA ASP A 54 3.16 -0.23 10.68
C ASP A 54 3.46 0.03 12.16
N LEU A 55 3.10 -0.89 13.07
CA LEU A 55 3.34 -0.74 14.50
C LEU A 55 4.83 -0.93 14.85
N THR A 56 5.49 -1.84 14.15
CA THR A 56 6.88 -2.23 14.44
C THR A 56 7.88 -1.82 13.36
N ASP A 57 7.41 -1.25 12.25
CA ASP A 57 8.15 -1.00 11.01
C ASP A 57 8.82 -2.26 10.42
N THR A 58 8.31 -3.44 10.80
CA THR A 58 8.86 -4.71 10.33
C THR A 58 8.42 -4.98 8.89
N VAL A 59 9.40 -5.25 8.03
CA VAL A 59 9.14 -5.75 6.67
C VAL A 59 8.74 -7.22 6.76
N LEU A 60 7.47 -7.51 6.43
CA LEU A 60 6.91 -8.87 6.43
C LEU A 60 7.19 -9.59 5.10
N LEU A 61 7.12 -8.85 3.99
CA LEU A 61 7.41 -9.34 2.64
C LEU A 61 8.10 -8.24 1.84
N SER A 62 9.14 -8.61 1.11
CA SER A 62 9.83 -7.74 0.15
C SER A 62 10.14 -8.54 -1.13
N LYS A 63 9.77 -7.97 -2.29
CA LYS A 63 10.07 -8.51 -3.61
C LYS A 63 10.23 -7.36 -4.59
N ASN A 64 11.45 -7.17 -5.12
CA ASN A 64 11.76 -6.13 -6.09
C ASN A 64 11.27 -4.73 -5.65
N GLU A 65 11.33 -4.43 -4.37
CA GLU A 65 10.73 -3.25 -3.76
C GLU A 65 11.38 -1.93 -4.20
N LEU A 66 12.62 -1.99 -4.70
CA LEU A 66 13.35 -0.85 -5.23
C LEU A 66 13.34 -0.76 -6.76
N GLU A 67 12.72 -1.72 -7.44
CA GLU A 67 12.57 -1.67 -8.89
C GLU A 67 11.65 -0.50 -9.29
N LYS A 68 12.11 0.28 -10.27
CA LYS A 68 11.30 1.36 -10.85
C LYS A 68 10.18 0.75 -11.69
N ILE A 69 8.96 1.01 -11.30
CA ILE A 69 7.75 0.53 -11.98
C ILE A 69 6.90 1.70 -12.46
N PRO A 70 6.17 1.55 -13.58
CA PRO A 70 5.12 2.48 -13.93
C PRO A 70 3.99 2.33 -12.89
N PRO A 71 3.69 3.38 -12.08
CA PRO A 71 2.78 3.25 -10.94
C PRO A 71 1.30 3.23 -11.39
N ALA A 72 1.00 3.62 -12.61
CA ALA A 72 -0.36 3.87 -13.06
C ALA A 72 -1.11 4.77 -12.06
N SER A 73 -2.40 4.54 -11.84
CA SER A 73 -3.20 5.38 -10.92
C SER A 73 -2.83 5.27 -9.43
N MET A 74 -1.87 4.42 -9.05
CA MET A 74 -1.34 4.43 -7.68
C MET A 74 -0.57 5.73 -7.39
N SER A 75 0.04 6.37 -8.40
CA SER A 75 0.69 7.68 -8.24
C SER A 75 -0.26 8.82 -7.86
N LYS A 76 -1.58 8.65 -8.04
CA LYS A 76 -2.59 9.61 -7.54
C LYS A 76 -2.57 9.79 -6.02
N LEU A 77 -1.94 8.88 -5.29
CA LEU A 77 -1.67 9.08 -3.87
C LEU A 77 -0.81 10.33 -3.63
N MET A 78 0.14 10.64 -4.53
CA MET A 78 0.91 11.88 -4.44
C MET A 78 0.06 13.11 -4.74
N THR A 79 -0.84 13.04 -5.71
CA THR A 79 -1.81 14.10 -5.98
C THR A 79 -2.70 14.36 -4.75
N LEU A 80 -3.20 13.30 -4.12
CA LEU A 80 -4.00 13.39 -2.89
C LEU A 80 -3.18 13.93 -1.71
N TYR A 81 -1.91 13.53 -1.55
CA TYR A 81 -1.02 14.06 -0.53
C TYR A 81 -0.92 15.60 -0.64
N MET A 82 -0.69 16.12 -1.85
CA MET A 82 -0.58 17.57 -2.08
C MET A 82 -1.91 18.31 -1.84
N ILE A 83 -3.05 17.68 -2.13
CA ILE A 83 -4.38 18.24 -1.81
C ILE A 83 -4.54 18.31 -0.29
N PHE A 84 -4.26 17.23 0.43
CA PHE A 84 -4.41 17.17 1.88
C PHE A 84 -3.44 18.13 2.59
N GLU A 85 -2.22 18.27 2.08
CA GLU A 85 -1.29 19.29 2.57
C GLU A 85 -1.83 20.69 2.33
N ALA A 86 -2.40 20.98 1.18
CA ALA A 86 -3.00 22.29 0.89
C ALA A 86 -4.21 22.60 1.79
N LEU A 87 -5.02 21.59 2.14
CA LEU A 87 -6.12 21.72 3.09
C LEU A 87 -5.60 21.97 4.49
N ARG A 88 -4.63 21.19 4.97
CA ARG A 88 -3.99 21.38 6.29
C ARG A 88 -3.38 22.77 6.42
N ASP A 89 -2.72 23.25 5.38
CA ASP A 89 -2.05 24.55 5.34
C ASP A 89 -3.02 25.71 5.03
N GLN A 90 -4.34 25.45 4.97
CA GLN A 90 -5.41 26.42 4.71
C GLN A 90 -5.26 27.16 3.35
N ARG A 91 -4.57 26.58 2.40
CA ARG A 91 -4.49 27.05 1.01
C ARG A 91 -5.71 26.62 0.18
N LEU A 92 -6.43 25.61 0.66
CA LEU A 92 -7.71 25.11 0.15
C LEU A 92 -8.67 24.88 1.32
N ASN A 93 -9.97 24.90 1.02
CA ASN A 93 -11.04 24.39 1.88
C ASN A 93 -11.84 23.32 1.13
N LEU A 94 -12.44 22.37 1.83
CA LEU A 94 -13.25 21.31 1.20
C LEU A 94 -14.40 21.84 0.37
N THR A 95 -14.93 23.01 0.74
CA THR A 95 -16.07 23.70 0.07
C THR A 95 -15.64 24.63 -1.05
N ASP A 96 -14.35 24.87 -1.25
CA ASP A 96 -13.87 25.71 -2.35
C ASP A 96 -14.27 25.11 -3.69
N MET A 97 -14.74 25.99 -4.60
CA MET A 97 -15.22 25.59 -5.92
C MET A 97 -14.14 25.85 -6.96
N ILE A 98 -13.79 24.83 -7.73
CA ILE A 98 -12.88 24.97 -8.87
C ILE A 98 -13.63 24.83 -10.19
N LYS A 99 -13.21 25.59 -11.20
CA LYS A 99 -13.78 25.54 -12.53
C LYS A 99 -13.02 24.51 -13.38
N VAL A 100 -13.76 23.60 -13.99
CA VAL A 100 -13.21 22.55 -14.85
C VAL A 100 -12.80 23.11 -16.20
N SER A 101 -11.54 22.91 -16.58
CA SER A 101 -11.02 23.30 -17.89
C SER A 101 -11.42 22.31 -18.99
N LYS A 102 -11.24 22.71 -20.24
CA LYS A 102 -11.35 21.80 -21.39
C LYS A 102 -10.32 20.70 -21.34
N ALA A 103 -9.10 20.98 -20.89
CA ALA A 103 -8.03 19.98 -20.76
C ALA A 103 -8.44 18.89 -19.75
N ALA A 104 -8.95 19.28 -18.57
CA ALA A 104 -9.44 18.35 -17.57
C ALA A 104 -10.62 17.50 -18.09
N SER A 105 -11.67 18.12 -18.62
CA SER A 105 -12.88 17.44 -19.07
C SER A 105 -12.65 16.46 -20.23
N SER A 106 -11.70 16.78 -21.13
CA SER A 106 -11.38 15.95 -22.30
C SER A 106 -10.42 14.80 -22.03
N LYS A 107 -9.78 14.77 -20.84
CA LYS A 107 -8.79 13.70 -20.52
C LYS A 107 -9.43 12.32 -20.58
N GLY A 108 -8.75 11.40 -21.28
CA GLY A 108 -9.18 10.01 -21.43
C GLY A 108 -8.94 9.13 -20.19
N GLY A 109 -9.32 7.88 -20.29
CA GLY A 109 -9.18 6.86 -19.24
C GLY A 109 -10.27 6.94 -18.18
N SER A 110 -9.92 6.69 -16.92
CA SER A 110 -10.86 6.75 -15.79
C SER A 110 -11.31 8.17 -15.52
N LYS A 111 -12.62 8.36 -15.34
CA LYS A 111 -13.23 9.70 -15.22
C LYS A 111 -14.20 9.79 -14.05
N MET A 112 -14.28 10.98 -13.47
CA MET A 112 -15.38 11.44 -12.64
C MET A 112 -16.55 11.96 -13.50
N PHE A 113 -16.31 12.19 -14.81
CA PHE A 113 -17.23 12.79 -15.79
C PHE A 113 -17.51 14.26 -15.51
N LEU A 114 -16.45 15.02 -15.33
CA LEU A 114 -16.50 16.48 -15.22
C LEU A 114 -16.78 17.12 -16.60
N ASN A 115 -17.66 18.12 -16.63
CA ASN A 115 -17.96 18.90 -17.84
C ASN A 115 -17.12 20.18 -17.87
N GLU A 116 -16.70 20.61 -19.05
CA GLU A 116 -16.04 21.91 -19.25
C GLU A 116 -16.88 23.05 -18.68
N GLY A 117 -16.26 23.95 -17.94
CA GLY A 117 -16.92 25.10 -17.31
C GLY A 117 -17.71 24.79 -16.04
N GLN A 118 -17.89 23.50 -15.69
CA GLN A 118 -18.56 23.08 -14.45
C GLN A 118 -17.77 23.54 -13.22
N LEU A 119 -18.48 23.94 -12.17
CA LEU A 119 -17.91 24.17 -10.86
C LEU A 119 -18.03 22.89 -10.02
N VAL A 120 -16.96 22.52 -9.34
CA VAL A 120 -16.91 21.32 -8.50
C VAL A 120 -16.14 21.66 -7.22
N ASN A 121 -16.64 21.22 -6.07
CA ASN A 121 -15.97 21.45 -4.80
C ASN A 121 -14.79 20.46 -4.58
N ILE A 122 -13.88 20.84 -3.71
CA ILE A 122 -12.65 20.07 -3.42
C ILE A 122 -12.98 18.70 -2.83
N GLU A 123 -14.01 18.62 -1.98
CA GLU A 123 -14.40 17.35 -1.35
C GLU A 123 -14.86 16.31 -2.40
N ASP A 124 -15.65 16.72 -3.39
CA ASP A 124 -16.07 15.87 -4.50
C ASP A 124 -14.89 15.49 -5.42
N ILE A 125 -13.95 16.41 -5.64
CA ILE A 125 -12.68 16.12 -6.35
C ILE A 125 -11.91 15.00 -5.64
N ILE A 126 -11.77 15.06 -4.32
CA ILE A 126 -11.09 14.03 -3.53
C ILE A 126 -11.77 12.67 -3.74
N ARG A 127 -13.11 12.59 -3.58
CA ARG A 127 -13.87 11.36 -3.83
C ARG A 127 -13.73 10.88 -5.27
N GLY A 128 -13.79 11.79 -6.23
CA GLY A 128 -13.59 11.47 -7.65
C GLY A 128 -12.21 10.88 -7.94
N ILE A 129 -11.15 11.37 -7.31
CA ILE A 129 -9.78 10.83 -7.45
C ILE A 129 -9.65 9.46 -6.80
N ILE A 130 -10.16 9.30 -5.58
CA ILE A 130 -10.04 8.05 -4.81
C ILE A 130 -10.89 6.94 -5.43
N ILE A 131 -12.20 7.17 -5.57
CA ILE A 131 -13.20 6.15 -5.87
C ILE A 131 -13.29 5.90 -7.38
N HIS A 132 -13.47 6.96 -8.17
CA HIS A 132 -13.56 6.85 -9.63
C HIS A 132 -12.18 6.74 -10.30
N SER A 133 -11.11 7.06 -9.57
CA SER A 133 -9.76 7.21 -10.14
C SER A 133 -9.73 8.27 -11.26
N GLY A 134 -10.52 9.34 -11.12
CA GLY A 134 -10.77 10.36 -12.14
C GLY A 134 -9.51 11.09 -12.58
N ASN A 135 -9.14 10.93 -13.85
CA ASN A 135 -8.05 11.68 -14.45
C ASN A 135 -8.44 13.15 -14.65
N ASP A 136 -9.68 13.39 -15.00
CA ASP A 136 -10.29 14.72 -15.11
C ASP A 136 -10.23 15.48 -13.78
N ALA A 137 -10.55 14.82 -12.68
CA ALA A 137 -10.46 15.39 -11.35
C ALA A 137 -9.01 15.74 -10.96
N CYS A 138 -8.03 14.87 -11.30
CA CYS A 138 -6.61 15.15 -11.05
C CYS A 138 -6.11 16.37 -11.81
N ILE A 139 -6.49 16.53 -13.09
CA ILE A 139 -6.07 17.69 -13.89
C ILE A 139 -6.74 18.96 -13.37
N ALA A 140 -8.05 18.91 -13.05
CA ALA A 140 -8.77 20.07 -12.54
C ALA A 140 -8.13 20.64 -11.26
N ILE A 141 -7.77 19.76 -10.30
CA ILE A 141 -7.11 20.22 -9.06
C ILE A 141 -5.65 20.62 -9.30
N ALA A 142 -4.94 19.96 -10.20
CA ALA A 142 -3.57 20.33 -10.55
C ALA A 142 -3.50 21.74 -11.13
N GLU A 143 -4.43 22.08 -12.03
CA GLU A 143 -4.55 23.44 -12.59
C GLU A 143 -4.94 24.47 -11.53
N ALA A 144 -5.83 24.11 -10.59
CA ALA A 144 -6.24 25.01 -9.50
C ALA A 144 -5.09 25.31 -8.53
N LEU A 145 -4.24 24.33 -8.21
CA LEU A 145 -3.13 24.48 -7.26
C LEU A 145 -1.88 25.11 -7.87
N SER A 146 -1.58 24.79 -9.15
CA SER A 146 -0.27 25.13 -9.75
C SER A 146 -0.40 25.80 -11.12
N GLY A 147 -1.63 26.16 -11.53
CA GLY A 147 -1.91 26.81 -12.81
C GLY A 147 -1.89 25.88 -14.03
N THR A 148 -1.04 24.85 -14.04
CA THR A 148 -0.99 23.81 -15.10
C THR A 148 -0.68 22.44 -14.51
N GLU A 149 -1.15 21.36 -15.18
CA GLU A 149 -0.77 20.00 -14.80
C GLU A 149 0.74 19.77 -14.83
N ARG A 150 1.43 20.37 -15.79
CA ARG A 150 2.90 20.26 -15.92
C ARG A 150 3.63 20.84 -14.71
N GLU A 151 3.23 22.03 -14.27
CA GLU A 151 3.85 22.66 -13.08
C GLU A 151 3.51 21.85 -11.83
N PHE A 152 2.29 21.39 -11.68
CA PHE A 152 1.89 20.52 -10.58
C PHE A 152 2.74 19.23 -10.53
N ALA A 153 2.97 18.58 -11.67
CA ALA A 153 3.81 17.38 -11.76
C ALA A 153 5.27 17.66 -11.34
N ARG A 154 5.81 18.83 -11.71
CA ARG A 154 7.12 19.29 -11.25
C ARG A 154 7.13 19.44 -9.72
N GLU A 155 6.09 20.07 -9.16
CA GLU A 155 5.94 20.24 -7.71
C GLU A 155 5.75 18.89 -7.00
N MET A 156 4.99 17.94 -7.59
CA MET A 156 4.88 16.57 -7.07
C MET A 156 6.26 15.91 -6.93
N THR A 157 7.12 16.05 -7.93
CA THR A 157 8.47 15.48 -7.89
C THR A 157 9.32 16.14 -6.81
N LEU A 158 9.31 17.47 -6.72
CA LEU A 158 10.03 18.21 -5.67
C LEU A 158 9.53 17.84 -4.26
N LYS A 159 8.21 17.77 -4.09
CA LYS A 159 7.60 17.35 -2.83
C LYS A 159 7.98 15.89 -2.51
N GLY A 160 7.97 15.00 -3.48
CA GLY A 160 8.44 13.62 -3.31
C GLY A 160 9.85 13.55 -2.74
N VAL A 161 10.77 14.34 -3.29
CA VAL A 161 12.16 14.44 -2.76
C VAL A 161 12.16 14.94 -1.31
N GLN A 162 11.39 15.99 -0.99
CA GLN A 162 11.28 16.53 0.37
C GLN A 162 10.74 15.50 1.37
N LEU A 163 9.79 14.68 0.93
CA LEU A 163 9.20 13.60 1.73
C LEU A 163 10.10 12.37 1.86
N GLY A 164 11.18 12.27 1.09
CA GLY A 164 12.07 11.11 1.10
C GLY A 164 11.70 10.00 0.13
N LEU A 165 10.83 10.27 -0.88
CA LEU A 165 10.56 9.35 -2.00
C LEU A 165 11.76 9.37 -2.96
N LYS A 166 12.76 8.53 -2.68
CA LYS A 166 14.09 8.59 -3.31
C LYS A 166 14.10 8.14 -4.77
N ASN A 167 13.11 7.35 -5.16
CA ASN A 167 13.06 6.67 -6.47
C ASN A 167 11.73 6.92 -7.17
N SER A 168 11.18 8.14 -7.06
CA SER A 168 9.92 8.52 -7.69
C SER A 168 10.07 9.79 -8.50
N VAL A 169 9.52 9.79 -9.71
CA VAL A 169 9.43 10.95 -10.59
C VAL A 169 8.02 11.00 -11.16
N PHE A 170 7.42 12.19 -11.14
CA PHE A 170 6.07 12.46 -11.61
C PHE A 170 6.12 13.38 -12.83
N THR A 171 5.54 12.96 -13.95
CA THR A 171 5.42 13.76 -15.19
C THR A 171 4.01 14.25 -15.42
N ASN A 172 3.04 13.71 -14.67
CA ASN A 172 1.64 14.12 -14.71
C ASN A 172 0.95 13.81 -13.36
N SER A 173 -0.26 14.36 -13.16
CA SER A 173 -1.04 14.22 -11.93
C SER A 173 -1.82 12.90 -11.83
N THR A 174 -1.88 12.12 -12.92
CA THR A 174 -2.85 11.04 -13.09
C THR A 174 -2.25 9.64 -13.01
N GLY A 175 -0.94 9.49 -13.24
CA GLY A 175 -0.29 8.21 -13.50
C GLY A 175 -0.50 7.72 -14.94
N TRP A 176 -0.82 8.64 -15.87
CA TRP A 176 -0.86 8.33 -17.30
C TRP A 176 0.52 7.83 -17.74
N PRO A 177 0.56 6.83 -18.64
CA PRO A 177 1.84 6.27 -19.09
C PRO A 177 2.79 7.30 -19.66
N ASP A 178 4.00 7.32 -19.12
CA ASP A 178 5.14 8.11 -19.57
C ASP A 178 6.43 7.40 -19.12
N ASN A 179 7.44 7.31 -19.97
CA ASN A 179 8.68 6.59 -19.67
C ASN A 179 9.46 7.19 -18.49
N ASN A 180 9.24 8.47 -18.20
CA ASN A 180 9.88 9.15 -17.08
C ASN A 180 8.99 9.22 -15.82
N HIS A 181 7.77 8.64 -15.86
CA HIS A 181 6.86 8.58 -14.73
C HIS A 181 6.99 7.21 -14.03
N TYR A 182 7.71 7.18 -12.94
CA TYR A 182 7.95 5.94 -12.21
C TYR A 182 7.96 6.14 -10.69
N MET A 183 7.69 5.07 -9.98
CA MET A 183 7.82 4.92 -8.53
C MET A 183 8.43 3.55 -8.22
N THR A 184 8.70 3.29 -6.96
CA THR A 184 9.05 1.96 -6.45
C THR A 184 7.96 1.49 -5.48
N ALA A 185 7.89 0.18 -5.20
CA ALA A 185 6.96 -0.33 -4.17
C ALA A 185 7.33 0.25 -2.79
N SER A 186 8.61 0.46 -2.52
CA SER A 186 9.10 1.11 -1.31
C SER A 186 8.54 2.53 -1.16
N ASP A 187 8.67 3.37 -2.19
CA ASP A 187 8.16 4.75 -2.14
C ASP A 187 6.62 4.80 -2.06
N LEU A 188 5.93 3.86 -2.72
CA LEU A 188 4.46 3.78 -2.65
C LEU A 188 3.95 3.40 -1.25
N VAL A 189 4.58 2.42 -0.58
CA VAL A 189 4.24 2.07 0.81
C VAL A 189 4.55 3.24 1.74
N TYR A 190 5.71 3.86 1.57
CA TYR A 190 6.10 5.01 2.39
C TYR A 190 5.13 6.18 2.24
N LEU A 191 4.75 6.53 1.01
CA LEU A 191 3.74 7.56 0.73
C LEU A 191 2.38 7.22 1.35
N ALA A 192 1.95 5.96 1.28
CA ALA A 192 0.72 5.51 1.94
C ALA A 192 0.77 5.70 3.46
N LYS A 193 1.89 5.35 4.09
CA LYS A 193 2.10 5.57 5.54
C LYS A 193 2.08 7.04 5.89
N LEU A 194 2.70 7.91 5.09
CA LEU A 194 2.63 9.37 5.29
C LEU A 194 1.18 9.87 5.22
N ILE A 195 0.39 9.44 4.23
CA ILE A 195 -1.02 9.84 4.13
C ILE A 195 -1.81 9.42 5.37
N ILE A 196 -1.62 8.18 5.83
CA ILE A 196 -2.31 7.65 7.01
C ILE A 196 -1.94 8.44 8.28
N HIS A 197 -0.66 8.79 8.42
CA HIS A 197 -0.12 9.44 9.60
C HIS A 197 -0.37 10.97 9.61
N ASP A 198 -0.11 11.62 8.47
CA ASP A 198 -0.10 13.08 8.40
C ASP A 198 -1.50 13.69 8.20
N PHE A 199 -2.46 12.89 7.68
CA PHE A 199 -3.80 13.32 7.32
C PHE A 199 -4.90 12.35 7.79
N PRO A 200 -4.92 11.96 9.08
CA PRO A 200 -5.90 11.01 9.60
C PRO A 200 -7.35 11.51 9.43
N GLU A 201 -7.57 12.84 9.43
CA GLU A 201 -8.87 13.48 9.24
C GLU A 201 -9.44 13.28 7.83
N TYR A 202 -8.59 13.11 6.81
CA TYR A 202 -9.01 12.89 5.41
C TYR A 202 -8.91 11.41 5.01
N TYR A 203 -8.30 10.57 5.84
CA TYR A 203 -8.05 9.18 5.49
C TYR A 203 -9.32 8.36 5.28
N ASN A 204 -10.42 8.73 5.96
CA ASN A 204 -11.71 8.03 5.85
C ASN A 204 -12.28 8.01 4.42
N TYR A 205 -11.94 8.96 3.55
CA TYR A 205 -12.36 8.97 2.15
C TYR A 205 -11.93 7.71 1.39
N PHE A 206 -10.81 7.09 1.78
CA PHE A 206 -10.29 5.89 1.11
C PHE A 206 -11.15 4.64 1.38
N SER A 207 -11.92 4.63 2.46
CA SER A 207 -12.81 3.53 2.83
C SER A 207 -14.22 3.65 2.26
N GLU A 208 -14.57 4.77 1.63
CA GLU A 208 -15.87 4.93 1.00
C GLU A 208 -16.04 3.95 -0.16
N GLU A 209 -17.13 3.17 -0.14
CA GLU A 209 -17.36 2.08 -1.10
C GLU A 209 -17.82 2.56 -2.47
N SER A 210 -18.50 3.70 -2.54
CA SER A 210 -19.02 4.26 -3.79
C SER A 210 -19.17 5.77 -3.69
N PHE A 211 -19.20 6.40 -4.85
CA PHE A 211 -19.48 7.83 -4.98
C PHE A 211 -20.35 8.07 -6.21
N THR A 212 -21.33 8.97 -6.09
CA THR A 212 -22.22 9.36 -7.19
C THR A 212 -21.96 10.81 -7.59
N TRP A 213 -21.59 11.02 -8.83
CA TRP A 213 -21.42 12.34 -9.43
C TRP A 213 -22.20 12.43 -10.73
N ASN A 214 -22.90 13.54 -10.97
CA ASN A 214 -23.74 13.75 -12.17
C ASN A 214 -24.68 12.56 -12.46
N ASN A 215 -25.32 11.99 -11.42
CA ASN A 215 -26.16 10.79 -11.49
C ASN A 215 -25.44 9.51 -11.94
N ILE A 216 -24.10 9.51 -12.00
CA ILE A 216 -23.29 8.36 -12.34
C ILE A 216 -22.66 7.82 -11.05
N SER A 217 -23.15 6.67 -10.59
CA SER A 217 -22.58 5.97 -9.42
C SER A 217 -21.48 5.03 -9.84
N GLN A 218 -20.32 5.11 -9.18
CA GLN A 218 -19.21 4.18 -9.37
C GLN A 218 -18.77 3.62 -8.02
N ARG A 219 -18.44 2.33 -8.01
CA ARG A 219 -17.87 1.69 -6.82
C ARG A 219 -16.36 1.95 -6.72
N ASN A 220 -15.87 2.01 -5.49
CA ASN A 220 -14.45 2.00 -5.21
C ASN A 220 -13.82 0.73 -5.81
N ARG A 221 -12.66 0.88 -6.44
CA ARG A 221 -11.97 -0.21 -7.14
C ARG A 221 -11.12 -1.08 -6.24
N ASN A 222 -10.97 -0.70 -4.96
CA ASN A 222 -10.27 -1.50 -3.97
C ASN A 222 -11.09 -2.76 -3.66
N PRO A 223 -10.57 -3.98 -3.98
CA PRO A 223 -11.32 -5.21 -3.85
C PRO A 223 -11.46 -5.71 -2.40
N LEU A 224 -10.86 -5.02 -1.43
CA LEU A 224 -10.75 -5.49 -0.05
C LEU A 224 -11.73 -4.81 0.91
N LEU A 225 -12.36 -3.67 0.53
CA LEU A 225 -13.14 -2.84 1.45
C LEU A 225 -14.33 -3.58 2.10
N ASP A 226 -14.97 -4.51 1.37
CA ASP A 226 -16.14 -5.27 1.82
C ASP A 226 -15.83 -6.72 2.25
N LYS A 227 -14.55 -7.07 2.48
CA LYS A 227 -14.08 -8.45 2.69
C LYS A 227 -13.81 -8.84 4.14
N GLY A 228 -14.05 -7.96 5.09
CA GLY A 228 -13.87 -8.28 6.52
C GLY A 228 -12.42 -8.39 6.99
N PHE A 229 -11.45 -7.96 6.16
CA PHE A 229 -10.03 -7.94 6.53
C PHE A 229 -9.63 -6.71 7.33
N GLY A 230 -10.55 -5.78 7.61
CA GLY A 230 -10.24 -4.48 8.21
C GLY A 230 -9.54 -3.52 7.24
N ALA A 231 -9.66 -3.78 5.94
CA ALA A 231 -9.10 -2.91 4.91
C ALA A 231 -9.85 -1.57 4.86
N ASP A 232 -9.08 -0.47 4.82
CA ASP A 232 -9.59 0.90 4.86
C ASP A 232 -8.96 1.83 3.81
N GLY A 233 -8.18 1.29 2.88
CA GLY A 233 -7.53 2.06 1.82
C GLY A 233 -6.69 1.16 0.92
N LEU A 234 -5.98 1.68 -0.08
CA LEU A 234 -5.96 3.07 -0.54
C LEU A 234 -6.30 3.17 -2.03
N LYS A 235 -5.41 2.65 -2.93
CA LYS A 235 -5.50 2.96 -4.36
C LYS A 235 -5.08 1.82 -5.27
N THR A 236 -5.90 1.55 -6.27
CA THR A 236 -5.57 0.62 -7.36
C THR A 236 -4.91 1.35 -8.53
N GLY A 237 -4.13 0.61 -9.30
CA GLY A 237 -3.56 1.05 -10.57
C GLY A 237 -3.65 -0.02 -11.64
N HIS A 238 -3.73 0.41 -12.90
CA HIS A 238 -3.61 -0.46 -14.05
C HIS A 238 -3.27 0.34 -15.30
N THR A 239 -2.27 -0.14 -16.04
CA THR A 239 -2.00 0.12 -17.45
C THR A 239 -1.45 -1.18 -18.05
N GLU A 240 -1.39 -1.28 -19.37
CA GLU A 240 -0.80 -2.47 -20.01
C GLU A 240 0.65 -2.68 -19.57
N ALA A 241 1.44 -1.61 -19.49
CA ALA A 241 2.84 -1.67 -19.06
C ALA A 241 2.99 -2.02 -17.56
N ALA A 242 2.12 -1.46 -16.70
CA ALA A 242 2.18 -1.66 -15.24
C ALA A 242 1.64 -3.03 -14.80
N GLY A 243 0.70 -3.61 -15.56
CA GLY A 243 -0.17 -4.66 -15.03
C GLY A 243 -1.13 -4.12 -13.98
N PHE A 244 -1.74 -4.99 -13.20
CA PHE A 244 -2.67 -4.63 -12.13
C PHE A 244 -1.94 -4.48 -10.81
N GLY A 245 -2.18 -3.35 -10.10
CA GLY A 245 -1.56 -3.05 -8.83
C GLY A 245 -2.56 -2.54 -7.77
N LEU A 246 -2.14 -2.62 -6.52
CA LEU A 246 -2.87 -2.11 -5.36
C LEU A 246 -1.88 -1.62 -4.30
N VAL A 247 -2.05 -0.40 -3.86
CA VAL A 247 -1.58 0.08 -2.56
C VAL A 247 -2.71 -0.12 -1.58
N GLY A 248 -2.51 -0.95 -0.57
CA GLY A 248 -3.54 -1.30 0.40
C GLY A 248 -3.10 -1.07 1.83
N SER A 249 -4.08 -0.91 2.72
CA SER A 249 -3.89 -0.92 4.16
C SER A 249 -5.07 -1.59 4.84
N ALA A 250 -4.79 -2.29 5.93
CA ALA A 250 -5.78 -2.92 6.77
C ALA A 250 -5.42 -2.75 8.25
N LYS A 251 -6.41 -2.43 9.08
CA LYS A 251 -6.27 -2.27 10.53
C LYS A 251 -7.12 -3.29 11.27
N ARG A 252 -6.49 -4.05 12.18
CA ARG A 252 -7.15 -5.00 13.07
C ARG A 252 -6.74 -4.69 14.52
N GLY A 253 -7.65 -4.17 15.31
CA GLY A 253 -7.31 -3.66 16.63
C GLY A 253 -6.27 -2.53 16.53
N ASN A 254 -5.14 -2.68 17.21
CA ASN A 254 -4.05 -1.70 17.18
C ASN A 254 -3.00 -1.98 16.09
N ARG A 255 -3.08 -3.11 15.41
CA ARG A 255 -2.14 -3.50 14.36
C ARG A 255 -2.63 -3.02 13.01
N ARG A 256 -1.77 -2.34 12.26
CA ARG A 256 -1.98 -1.93 10.87
C ARG A 256 -0.91 -2.57 9.99
N VAL A 257 -1.33 -3.05 8.84
CA VAL A 257 -0.44 -3.51 7.77
C VAL A 257 -0.65 -2.61 6.55
N THR A 258 0.42 -2.05 6.01
CA THR A 258 0.43 -1.31 4.75
C THR A 258 1.22 -2.08 3.70
N PHE A 259 0.71 -2.18 2.48
CA PHE A 259 1.33 -2.98 1.45
C PHE A 259 1.15 -2.43 0.04
N VAL A 260 2.02 -2.87 -0.84
CA VAL A 260 1.92 -2.71 -2.30
C VAL A 260 2.11 -4.06 -2.96
N ILE A 261 1.26 -4.36 -3.95
CA ILE A 261 1.45 -5.42 -4.94
C ILE A 261 1.28 -4.83 -6.33
N SER A 262 2.17 -5.14 -7.27
CA SER A 262 2.16 -4.60 -8.63
C SER A 262 2.56 -5.63 -9.67
N GLY A 263 2.13 -5.42 -10.90
CA GLY A 263 2.50 -6.28 -12.03
C GLY A 263 1.69 -7.57 -12.14
N LEU A 264 0.50 -7.63 -11.54
CA LEU A 264 -0.40 -8.77 -11.65
C LEU A 264 -1.14 -8.81 -13.00
N SER A 265 -1.54 -10.00 -13.44
CA SER A 265 -2.04 -10.23 -14.79
C SER A 265 -3.50 -9.81 -15.01
N SER A 266 -4.29 -9.67 -13.94
CA SER A 266 -5.71 -9.33 -14.05
C SER A 266 -6.28 -8.72 -12.79
N LYS A 267 -7.49 -8.11 -12.89
CA LYS A 267 -8.26 -7.64 -11.72
C LYS A 267 -8.51 -8.77 -10.72
N LYS A 268 -8.82 -9.98 -11.22
CA LYS A 268 -9.08 -11.16 -10.38
C LYS A 268 -7.80 -11.62 -9.67
N ALA A 269 -6.67 -11.64 -10.38
CA ALA A 269 -5.37 -11.99 -9.80
C ALA A 269 -5.00 -10.98 -8.69
N ARG A 270 -5.18 -9.66 -8.92
CA ARG A 270 -4.95 -8.62 -7.92
C ARG A 270 -5.82 -8.81 -6.67
N ALA A 271 -7.11 -9.06 -6.84
CA ALA A 271 -8.02 -9.27 -5.72
C ALA A 271 -7.63 -10.51 -4.90
N SER A 272 -7.44 -11.65 -5.57
CA SER A 272 -7.06 -12.91 -4.92
C SER A 272 -5.72 -12.81 -4.20
N GLU A 273 -4.74 -12.15 -4.81
CA GLU A 273 -3.42 -11.96 -4.20
C GLU A 273 -3.48 -11.07 -2.95
N ALA A 274 -4.23 -9.97 -3.01
CA ALA A 274 -4.42 -9.06 -1.88
C ALA A 274 -5.17 -9.75 -0.71
N GLU A 275 -6.20 -10.56 -0.99
CA GLU A 275 -6.93 -11.33 0.02
C GLU A 275 -6.00 -12.34 0.73
N LYS A 276 -5.21 -13.12 -0.05
CA LYS A 276 -4.24 -14.08 0.50
C LYS A 276 -3.17 -13.39 1.35
N LEU A 277 -2.67 -12.25 0.87
CA LEU A 277 -1.67 -11.45 1.57
C LEU A 277 -2.20 -11.00 2.94
N LEU A 278 -3.41 -10.42 3.00
CA LEU A 278 -3.99 -9.95 4.26
C LEU A 278 -4.42 -11.10 5.19
N ALA A 279 -4.74 -12.27 4.65
CA ALA A 279 -5.02 -13.45 5.47
C ALA A 279 -3.74 -14.00 6.12
N TRP A 280 -2.59 -13.83 5.46
CA TRP A 280 -1.29 -14.26 5.96
C TRP A 280 -0.67 -13.23 6.92
N ALA A 281 -0.71 -11.93 6.58
CA ALA A 281 -0.08 -10.85 7.34
C ALA A 281 -0.81 -10.54 8.65
#